data_057498fc36f2e5ce6678b60ea2737d5a
#
_entry.id   057498fc36f2e5ce6678b60ea2737d5a
#
_cell.length_a   1.000
_cell.length_b   1.000
_cell.length_c   1.000
_cell.angle_alpha   90.00
_cell.angle_beta   90.00
_cell.angle_gamma   90.00
#
_symmetry.space_group_name_H-M   'P 1'
#
loop_
_entity.id
_entity.type
_entity.pdbx_description
1 polymer ?
#
loop_
_entity_poly.entity_id
_entity_poly.type
_entity_poly.pdbx_seq_one_letter_code
_entity_poly.pdbx_strand_id
1 'polypeptide(L)'
;PWPGPQRHSLCVCWFASWVTELSGVCVERLPLNHRFESALPAALAACEGQEHPGACLYVMATPIGNLADISLRSLYVLQLADVLACEDTRHSQMLLRQYGVDKTGSTWLAVHQHNEASAAEQVILHLQQGKRVVYLSDAGTPGVSDPGARLVALVRQAGFRTLPLPGASSITALLSVSGCVQDSGFVFVGFLPAKATERLSQLRQMAAEPRAQVFLEAPHRIESLAKDLAVCNDRLLTIGRELTKQFEEVATLPALSFHAWLKADAQRSKGEFALVLHALPAQTDRMEQAERVLDLLLSELPVKTAVKLAADISGAPRNALYALALTKKPDPDSQ
;
A
#
# COMPACT_ATOMS: atom_id res chain seq x y z
N PRO A 1 -19.21 22.16 27.31
CA PRO A 1 -20.35 22.54 26.53
C PRO A 1 -19.89 23.47 25.42
N TRP A 2 -19.98 23.01 24.19
CA TRP A 2 -19.68 23.80 23.00
C TRP A 2 -20.93 24.50 22.55
N PRO A 3 -20.91 25.81 22.23
CA PRO A 3 -22.03 26.47 21.60
C PRO A 3 -22.09 26.11 20.12
N GLY A 4 -23.27 25.78 19.62
CA GLY A 4 -23.57 25.44 18.24
C GLY A 4 -23.40 26.61 17.25
N PRO A 5 -23.16 26.34 15.96
CA PRO A 5 -22.90 27.37 14.96
C PRO A 5 -24.17 28.09 14.51
N GLN A 6 -24.13 29.43 14.52
CA GLN A 6 -25.11 30.28 13.84
C GLN A 6 -24.83 30.27 12.33
N ARG A 7 -25.92 30.08 11.57
CA ARG A 7 -25.91 30.11 10.09
C ARG A 7 -25.84 31.54 9.58
N HIS A 8 -24.80 31.90 8.84
CA HIS A 8 -24.84 32.99 7.89
C HIS A 8 -24.35 32.53 6.53
N SER A 9 -25.29 32.57 5.60
CA SER A 9 -25.13 32.24 4.19
C SER A 9 -24.50 33.44 3.47
N LEU A 10 -23.31 33.26 2.85
CA LEU A 10 -22.84 34.12 1.78
C LEU A 10 -22.13 33.24 0.74
N CYS A 11 -22.86 33.05 -0.36
CA CYS A 11 -22.40 32.38 -1.57
C CYS A 11 -21.51 33.35 -2.36
N VAL A 12 -20.21 33.05 -2.54
CA VAL A 12 -19.36 33.76 -3.50
C VAL A 12 -18.93 32.77 -4.58
N CYS A 13 -19.64 32.86 -5.70
CA CYS A 13 -19.29 32.19 -6.96
C CYS A 13 -18.16 32.93 -7.65
N TRP A 14 -16.97 32.35 -7.75
CA TRP A 14 -15.98 32.67 -8.81
C TRP A 14 -15.09 31.43 -9.06
N PHE A 15 -15.35 30.76 -10.08
CA PHE A 15 -14.64 29.93 -11.03
C PHE A 15 -15.58 28.85 -11.58
N ALA A 16 -16.46 29.31 -12.45
CA ALA A 16 -17.28 28.43 -13.28
C ALA A 16 -16.65 28.34 -14.67
N SER A 17 -16.14 27.21 -15.00
CA SER A 17 -16.36 26.54 -16.29
C SER A 17 -15.70 25.18 -16.25
N TRP A 18 -16.50 24.15 -16.53
CA TRP A 18 -16.27 22.71 -16.57
C TRP A 18 -16.84 21.95 -15.33
N VAL A 19 -18.13 22.11 -15.09
CA VAL A 19 -18.93 21.06 -14.45
C VAL A 19 -20.29 21.07 -15.12
N THR A 20 -20.52 20.12 -16.00
CA THR A 20 -21.84 19.73 -16.45
C THR A 20 -22.55 19.03 -15.28
N GLU A 21 -23.77 19.47 -15.04
CA GLU A 21 -24.71 19.00 -14.04
C GLU A 21 -24.83 17.48 -13.98
N LEU A 22 -24.61 16.91 -12.79
CA LEU A 22 -25.25 15.68 -12.34
C LEU A 22 -25.40 15.74 -10.82
N SER A 23 -26.67 15.74 -10.39
CA SER A 23 -27.19 15.47 -9.04
C SER A 23 -26.73 16.35 -7.88
N GLY A 24 -27.63 17.16 -7.38
CA GLY A 24 -27.67 18.07 -6.23
C GLY A 24 -27.10 17.63 -4.88
N VAL A 25 -25.82 17.34 -4.84
CA VAL A 25 -25.06 17.32 -3.60
C VAL A 25 -24.25 18.60 -3.55
N CYS A 26 -24.77 19.58 -2.80
CA CYS A 26 -24.06 20.81 -2.47
C CYS A 26 -22.90 20.41 -1.54
N VAL A 27 -21.68 20.26 -2.08
CA VAL A 27 -20.48 20.17 -1.25
C VAL A 27 -20.26 21.56 -0.67
N GLU A 28 -20.69 21.80 0.56
CA GLU A 28 -20.31 23.01 1.31
C GLU A 28 -18.77 23.07 1.37
N ARG A 29 -18.17 23.98 0.61
CA ARG A 29 -16.77 24.33 0.80
C ARG A 29 -16.67 25.02 2.16
N LEU A 30 -16.16 24.28 3.15
CA LEU A 30 -15.83 24.88 4.44
C LEU A 30 -14.90 26.08 4.20
N PRO A 31 -15.18 27.26 4.78
CA PRO A 31 -14.27 28.39 4.68
C PRO A 31 -12.92 27.97 5.27
N LEU A 32 -11.82 28.29 4.54
CA LEU A 32 -10.47 28.16 5.04
C LEU A 32 -10.37 28.91 6.37
N ASN A 33 -10.36 28.18 7.47
CA ASN A 33 -10.35 28.74 8.80
C ASN A 33 -8.95 29.35 9.04
N HIS A 34 -8.87 30.55 9.63
CA HIS A 34 -7.61 31.25 9.97
C HIS A 34 -6.56 30.36 10.66
N ARG A 35 -6.96 29.24 11.28
CA ARG A 35 -6.07 28.23 11.87
C ARG A 35 -5.21 27.46 10.86
N PHE A 36 -5.69 27.24 9.63
CA PHE A 36 -4.90 26.58 8.59
C PHE A 36 -3.81 27.50 8.04
N GLU A 37 -4.10 28.80 7.90
CA GLU A 37 -3.13 29.82 7.49
C GLU A 37 -1.95 29.93 8.47
N SER A 38 -2.17 29.71 9.77
CA SER A 38 -1.11 29.72 10.77
C SER A 38 -0.30 28.42 10.83
N ALA A 39 -0.85 27.28 10.39
CA ALA A 39 -0.18 25.99 10.39
C ALA A 39 0.90 25.88 9.29
N LEU A 40 0.68 26.50 8.12
CA LEU A 40 1.63 26.47 7.01
C LEU A 40 2.97 27.14 7.36
N PRO A 41 3.04 28.36 7.91
CA PRO A 41 4.30 28.96 8.34
C PRO A 41 5.03 28.14 9.40
N ALA A 42 4.32 27.56 10.37
CA ALA A 42 4.93 26.69 11.38
C ALA A 42 5.55 25.42 10.77
N ALA A 43 4.85 24.79 9.80
CA ALA A 43 5.38 23.63 9.11
C ALA A 43 6.57 23.95 8.20
N LEU A 44 6.58 25.12 7.56
CA LEU A 44 7.72 25.61 6.79
C LEU A 44 8.94 25.90 7.69
N ALA A 45 8.73 26.59 8.82
CA ALA A 45 9.78 26.83 9.81
C ALA A 45 10.38 25.53 10.36
N ALA A 46 9.56 24.49 10.53
CA ALA A 46 10.05 23.15 10.91
C ALA A 46 10.92 22.51 9.82
N CYS A 47 10.66 22.78 8.54
CA CYS A 47 11.54 22.34 7.45
C CYS A 47 12.85 23.12 7.43
N GLU A 48 12.80 24.44 7.62
CA GLU A 48 13.99 25.31 7.65
C GLU A 48 14.92 24.99 8.82
N GLY A 49 14.37 24.61 9.97
CA GLY A 49 15.13 24.22 11.15
C GLY A 49 15.84 22.86 11.04
N GLN A 50 15.66 22.11 9.95
CA GLN A 50 16.33 20.83 9.71
C GLN A 50 17.54 20.99 8.78
N GLU A 51 18.57 20.16 9.00
CA GLU A 51 19.68 20.08 8.07
C GLU A 51 19.26 19.34 6.79
N HIS A 52 19.55 19.96 5.65
CA HIS A 52 19.39 19.38 4.31
C HIS A 52 20.75 19.26 3.65
N PRO A 53 21.56 18.23 3.99
CA PRO A 53 22.94 18.13 3.56
C PRO A 53 23.09 18.04 2.03
N GLY A 54 24.19 18.64 1.53
CA GLY A 54 24.69 18.37 0.18
C GLY A 54 25.25 16.94 0.08
N ALA A 55 25.72 16.56 -1.10
CA ALA A 55 26.23 15.20 -1.38
C ALA A 55 25.25 14.10 -0.89
N CYS A 56 23.96 14.33 -1.02
CA CYS A 56 22.91 13.45 -0.51
C CYS A 56 21.87 13.15 -1.60
N LEU A 57 21.45 11.89 -1.68
CA LEU A 57 20.30 11.46 -2.48
C LEU A 57 19.04 11.50 -1.62
N TYR A 58 18.09 12.32 -1.99
CA TYR A 58 16.76 12.37 -1.38
C TYR A 58 15.80 11.52 -2.21
N VAL A 59 15.19 10.51 -1.59
CA VAL A 59 14.21 9.62 -2.23
C VAL A 59 12.83 10.12 -1.85
N MET A 60 12.13 10.72 -2.81
CA MET A 60 10.90 11.46 -2.57
C MET A 60 9.66 10.70 -3.04
N ALA A 61 8.71 10.50 -2.13
CA ALA A 61 7.38 10.04 -2.49
C ALA A 61 6.57 11.15 -3.16
N THR A 62 5.86 10.81 -4.24
CA THR A 62 4.96 11.69 -4.98
C THR A 62 3.50 11.31 -4.74
N PRO A 63 2.54 12.20 -5.01
CA PRO A 63 1.12 11.88 -4.91
C PRO A 63 0.70 10.68 -5.77
N ILE A 64 -0.29 9.93 -5.30
CA ILE A 64 -0.89 8.79 -6.04
C ILE A 64 -2.22 9.14 -6.72
N GLY A 65 -2.60 10.42 -6.71
CA GLY A 65 -3.83 10.91 -7.34
C GLY A 65 -4.31 12.25 -6.83
N ASN A 66 -3.97 12.62 -5.61
CA ASN A 66 -4.33 13.91 -5.02
C ASN A 66 -3.08 14.76 -4.77
N LEU A 67 -2.97 15.90 -5.42
CA LEU A 67 -1.83 16.80 -5.28
C LEU A 67 -1.61 17.27 -3.83
N ALA A 68 -2.68 17.33 -3.01
CA ALA A 68 -2.58 17.74 -1.61
C ALA A 68 -1.82 16.73 -0.73
N ASP A 69 -1.56 15.51 -1.21
CA ASP A 69 -0.85 14.47 -0.46
C ASP A 69 0.67 14.60 -0.53
N ILE A 70 1.21 15.63 -1.17
CA ILE A 70 2.65 15.91 -1.12
C ILE A 70 3.03 16.47 0.24
N SER A 71 4.16 16.02 0.78
CA SER A 71 4.63 16.59 2.05
C SER A 71 5.26 17.98 1.84
N LEU A 72 5.04 18.89 2.79
CA LEU A 72 5.66 20.23 2.76
C LEU A 72 7.19 20.13 2.75
N ARG A 73 7.77 19.14 3.44
CA ARG A 73 9.21 18.87 3.41
C ARG A 73 9.70 18.47 2.02
N SER A 74 8.90 17.71 1.26
CA SER A 74 9.20 17.38 -0.14
C SER A 74 9.26 18.63 -1.01
N LEU A 75 8.29 19.53 -0.89
CA LEU A 75 8.28 20.80 -1.62
C LEU A 75 9.47 21.68 -1.25
N TYR A 76 9.84 21.73 0.05
CA TYR A 76 11.00 22.47 0.51
C TYR A 76 12.31 21.92 -0.06
N VAL A 77 12.52 20.59 0.04
CA VAL A 77 13.74 19.94 -0.50
C VAL A 77 13.82 20.05 -2.02
N LEU A 78 12.68 20.00 -2.73
CA LEU A 78 12.67 20.26 -4.17
C LEU A 78 13.20 21.64 -4.54
N GLN A 79 12.93 22.68 -3.74
CA GLN A 79 13.49 24.01 -3.99
C GLN A 79 15.01 24.01 -3.84
N LEU A 80 15.56 23.25 -2.90
CA LEU A 80 17.00 23.13 -2.63
C LEU A 80 17.72 22.18 -3.60
N ALA A 81 17.00 21.36 -4.36
CA ALA A 81 17.58 20.35 -5.22
C ALA A 81 18.37 20.96 -6.38
N ASP A 82 19.60 20.48 -6.57
CA ASP A 82 20.48 20.85 -7.67
C ASP A 82 20.25 19.98 -8.91
N VAL A 83 19.84 18.71 -8.69
CA VAL A 83 19.62 17.69 -9.72
C VAL A 83 18.34 16.93 -9.39
N LEU A 84 17.57 16.65 -10.43
CA LEU A 84 16.32 15.88 -10.33
C LEU A 84 16.47 14.61 -11.17
N ALA A 85 16.32 13.45 -10.52
CA ALA A 85 16.31 12.15 -11.14
C ALA A 85 14.88 11.59 -11.06
N CYS A 86 14.30 11.10 -12.14
CA CYS A 86 12.91 10.65 -12.20
C CYS A 86 12.67 9.66 -13.33
N GLU A 87 11.56 8.94 -13.27
CA GLU A 87 11.21 7.93 -14.26
C GLU A 87 10.84 8.58 -15.61
N ASP A 88 9.85 9.47 -15.63
CA ASP A 88 9.53 10.33 -16.79
C ASP A 88 9.75 11.81 -16.42
N THR A 89 10.75 12.41 -17.07
CA THR A 89 11.11 13.83 -16.86
C THR A 89 9.98 14.79 -17.23
N ARG A 90 9.17 14.47 -18.23
CA ARG A 90 8.04 15.30 -18.66
C ARG A 90 6.92 15.28 -17.63
N HIS A 91 6.59 14.08 -17.11
CA HIS A 91 5.59 13.92 -16.05
C HIS A 91 6.02 14.68 -14.78
N SER A 92 7.25 14.47 -14.35
CA SER A 92 7.79 15.13 -13.16
C SER A 92 7.86 16.65 -13.32
N GLN A 93 8.25 17.17 -14.48
CA GLN A 93 8.24 18.62 -14.75
C GLN A 93 6.81 19.19 -14.69
N MET A 94 5.82 18.46 -15.21
CA MET A 94 4.42 18.89 -15.13
C MET A 94 3.95 18.91 -13.67
N LEU A 95 4.27 17.89 -12.90
CA LEU A 95 3.96 17.83 -11.46
C LEU A 95 4.55 19.02 -10.70
N LEU A 96 5.84 19.32 -10.89
CA LEU A 96 6.49 20.43 -10.22
C LEU A 96 5.87 21.79 -10.57
N ARG A 97 5.51 21.99 -11.86
CA ARG A 97 4.81 23.21 -12.30
C ARG A 97 3.46 23.40 -11.58
N GLN A 98 2.71 22.31 -11.32
CA GLN A 98 1.44 22.38 -10.59
C GLN A 98 1.63 22.88 -9.16
N TYR A 99 2.81 22.63 -8.56
CA TYR A 99 3.18 23.16 -7.24
C TYR A 99 3.86 24.54 -7.29
N GLY A 100 4.04 25.13 -8.46
CA GLY A 100 4.77 26.39 -8.61
C GLY A 100 6.27 26.26 -8.35
N VAL A 101 6.83 25.05 -8.38
CA VAL A 101 8.26 24.81 -8.21
C VAL A 101 8.94 24.95 -9.58
N ASP A 102 9.67 26.06 -9.77
CA ASP A 102 10.45 26.28 -10.99
C ASP A 102 11.82 25.62 -10.87
N LYS A 103 12.10 24.72 -11.79
CA LYS A 103 13.38 24.02 -11.96
C LYS A 103 13.95 24.21 -13.36
N THR A 104 13.63 25.35 -13.99
CA THR A 104 14.23 25.78 -15.26
C THR A 104 15.74 25.93 -15.07
N GLY A 105 16.53 25.24 -15.89
CA GLY A 105 18.00 25.24 -15.78
C GLY A 105 18.59 24.20 -14.82
N SER A 106 17.78 23.46 -14.05
CA SER A 106 18.27 22.31 -13.29
C SER A 106 18.63 21.13 -14.20
N THR A 107 19.52 20.27 -13.72
CA THR A 107 19.85 19.01 -14.41
C THR A 107 18.77 17.98 -14.17
N TRP A 108 18.27 17.36 -15.23
CA TRP A 108 17.28 16.28 -15.17
C TRP A 108 17.91 14.99 -15.65
N LEU A 109 17.73 13.91 -14.89
CA LEU A 109 18.23 12.58 -15.20
C LEU A 109 17.04 11.61 -15.28
N ALA A 110 16.93 10.90 -16.41
CA ALA A 110 15.92 9.84 -16.54
C ALA A 110 16.45 8.55 -15.90
N VAL A 111 15.64 7.94 -15.03
CA VAL A 111 15.93 6.68 -14.32
C VAL A 111 14.80 5.71 -14.56
N HIS A 112 15.02 4.71 -15.42
CA HIS A 112 14.05 3.66 -15.73
C HIS A 112 14.70 2.27 -15.62
N GLN A 113 13.92 1.22 -15.59
CA GLN A 113 14.35 -0.17 -15.33
C GLN A 113 15.58 -0.61 -16.15
N HIS A 114 15.76 -0.07 -17.36
CA HIS A 114 16.84 -0.47 -18.26
C HIS A 114 18.13 0.33 -18.08
N ASN A 115 18.11 1.48 -17.37
CA ASN A 115 19.28 2.35 -17.24
C ASN A 115 19.68 2.66 -15.80
N GLU A 116 19.09 2.02 -14.78
CA GLU A 116 19.35 2.33 -13.37
C GLU A 116 20.86 2.36 -13.01
N ALA A 117 21.66 1.46 -13.59
CA ALA A 117 23.09 1.42 -13.34
C ALA A 117 23.82 2.66 -13.87
N SER A 118 23.60 3.01 -15.16
CA SER A 118 24.22 4.19 -15.77
C SER A 118 23.68 5.51 -15.19
N ALA A 119 22.41 5.54 -14.82
CA ALA A 119 21.83 6.68 -14.11
C ALA A 119 22.45 6.84 -12.72
N ALA A 120 22.71 5.74 -12.02
CA ALA A 120 23.38 5.77 -10.71
C ALA A 120 24.80 6.35 -10.80
N GLU A 121 25.56 6.01 -11.85
CA GLU A 121 26.89 6.60 -12.08
C GLU A 121 26.80 8.12 -12.23
N GLN A 122 25.83 8.62 -13.02
CA GLN A 122 25.62 10.07 -13.19
C GLN A 122 25.21 10.73 -11.85
N VAL A 123 24.29 10.11 -11.11
CA VAL A 123 23.90 10.59 -9.79
C VAL A 123 25.10 10.66 -8.85
N ILE A 124 25.94 9.62 -8.81
CA ILE A 124 27.16 9.57 -7.98
C ILE A 124 28.13 10.71 -8.34
N LEU A 125 28.33 11.00 -9.64
CA LEU A 125 29.16 12.12 -10.09
C LEU A 125 28.63 13.49 -9.56
N HIS A 126 27.32 13.68 -9.54
CA HIS A 126 26.72 14.88 -8.98
C HIS A 126 26.88 14.96 -7.46
N LEU A 127 26.73 13.82 -6.76
CA LEU A 127 26.93 13.73 -5.30
C LEU A 127 28.39 14.02 -4.92
N GLN A 128 29.37 13.56 -5.71
CA GLN A 128 30.78 13.88 -5.54
C GLN A 128 31.08 15.39 -5.65
N GLN A 129 30.28 16.12 -6.43
CA GLN A 129 30.33 17.58 -6.53
C GLN A 129 29.63 18.30 -5.35
N GLY A 130 29.20 17.58 -4.32
CA GLY A 130 28.47 18.14 -3.19
C GLY A 130 27.00 18.47 -3.44
N LYS A 131 26.46 18.12 -4.61
CA LYS A 131 25.09 18.45 -5.01
C LYS A 131 24.05 17.65 -4.24
N ARG A 132 22.84 18.24 -4.10
CA ARG A 132 21.64 17.58 -3.63
C ARG A 132 20.91 16.98 -4.84
N VAL A 133 20.75 15.67 -4.83
CA VAL A 133 19.99 14.97 -5.87
C VAL A 133 18.67 14.51 -5.28
N VAL A 134 17.55 14.85 -5.91
CA VAL A 134 16.22 14.31 -5.54
C VAL A 134 15.82 13.29 -6.58
N TYR A 135 15.53 12.07 -6.13
CA TYR A 135 14.91 11.02 -6.93
C TYR A 135 13.43 10.92 -6.60
N LEU A 136 12.58 10.98 -7.63
CA LEU A 136 11.13 10.88 -7.52
C LEU A 136 10.58 9.89 -8.56
N SER A 137 9.59 9.09 -8.15
CA SER A 137 8.83 8.21 -9.05
C SER A 137 7.66 8.98 -9.69
N ASP A 138 7.03 8.39 -10.67
CA ASP A 138 5.85 8.97 -11.31
C ASP A 138 4.65 9.04 -10.35
N ALA A 139 4.50 8.05 -9.44
CA ALA A 139 3.47 8.05 -8.42
C ALA A 139 3.87 7.21 -7.20
N GLY A 140 3.64 7.73 -5.99
CA GLY A 140 3.86 7.01 -4.74
C GLY A 140 5.30 7.01 -4.24
N THR A 141 5.65 6.00 -3.43
CA THR A 141 6.96 5.86 -2.79
C THR A 141 7.92 5.11 -3.70
N PRO A 142 9.07 5.72 -4.10
CA PRO A 142 10.01 5.10 -5.02
C PRO A 142 10.63 3.79 -4.51
N GLY A 143 10.91 2.85 -5.43
CA GLY A 143 11.57 1.59 -5.14
C GLY A 143 10.67 0.51 -4.52
N VAL A 144 9.34 0.72 -4.49
CA VAL A 144 8.38 -0.26 -3.97
C VAL A 144 7.78 -1.13 -5.07
N SER A 145 7.41 -0.55 -6.21
CA SER A 145 6.91 -1.25 -7.41
C SER A 145 7.40 -0.60 -8.70
N ASP A 146 8.34 0.29 -8.59
CA ASP A 146 8.93 1.13 -9.62
C ASP A 146 10.47 1.08 -9.57
N PRO A 147 11.16 1.67 -10.53
CA PRO A 147 12.61 1.81 -10.51
C PRO A 147 13.09 2.58 -9.28
N GLY A 148 14.38 2.44 -8.95
CA GLY A 148 15.03 3.23 -7.91
C GLY A 148 15.69 2.41 -6.81
N ALA A 149 15.27 1.20 -6.54
CA ALA A 149 15.89 0.36 -5.52
C ALA A 149 17.36 0.09 -5.83
N ARG A 150 17.70 -0.20 -7.09
CA ARG A 150 19.09 -0.41 -7.55
C ARG A 150 19.90 0.88 -7.53
N LEU A 151 19.29 2.02 -7.96
CA LEU A 151 19.90 3.34 -7.84
C LEU A 151 20.31 3.62 -6.39
N VAL A 152 19.39 3.47 -5.44
CA VAL A 152 19.66 3.68 -4.01
C VAL A 152 20.76 2.75 -3.50
N ALA A 153 20.75 1.48 -3.90
CA ALA A 153 21.77 0.52 -3.50
C ALA A 153 23.18 0.93 -3.99
N LEU A 154 23.31 1.33 -5.25
CA LEU A 154 24.59 1.77 -5.84
C LEU A 154 25.10 3.07 -5.21
N VAL A 155 24.23 4.05 -4.98
CA VAL A 155 24.58 5.31 -4.31
C VAL A 155 25.10 5.04 -2.88
N ARG A 156 24.43 4.15 -2.13
CA ARG A 156 24.88 3.76 -0.78
C ARG A 156 26.20 2.99 -0.81
N GLN A 157 26.38 2.12 -1.79
CA GLN A 157 27.63 1.37 -1.98
C GLN A 157 28.80 2.32 -2.30
N ALA A 158 28.53 3.42 -2.99
CA ALA A 158 29.52 4.48 -3.25
C ALA A 158 29.79 5.39 -2.02
N GLY A 159 29.18 5.11 -0.86
CA GLY A 159 29.41 5.81 0.40
C GLY A 159 28.58 7.08 0.59
N PHE A 160 27.62 7.38 -0.29
CA PHE A 160 26.80 8.57 -0.17
C PHE A 160 25.56 8.34 0.69
N ARG A 161 25.14 9.39 1.38
CA ARG A 161 23.94 9.41 2.21
C ARG A 161 22.69 9.38 1.35
N THR A 162 21.71 8.59 1.79
CA THR A 162 20.37 8.54 1.20
C THR A 162 19.33 8.87 2.27
N LEU A 163 18.41 9.79 1.98
CA LEU A 163 17.39 10.25 2.90
C LEU A 163 15.98 10.07 2.29
N PRO A 164 15.03 9.44 3.00
CA PRO A 164 13.67 9.36 2.54
C PRO A 164 12.93 10.68 2.81
N LEU A 165 12.08 11.06 1.85
CA LEU A 165 11.03 12.06 2.02
C LEU A 165 9.68 11.34 2.00
N PRO A 166 9.09 11.06 3.17
CA PRO A 166 7.84 10.30 3.26
C PRO A 166 6.68 11.01 2.56
N GLY A 167 5.78 10.23 2.03
CA GLY A 167 4.58 10.71 1.37
C GLY A 167 3.62 9.57 1.04
N ALA A 168 2.81 9.76 0.00
CA ALA A 168 1.77 8.86 -0.38
C ALA A 168 2.27 7.47 -0.80
N SER A 169 1.50 6.44 -0.46
CA SER A 169 1.67 5.06 -0.90
C SER A 169 0.32 4.36 -0.90
N SER A 170 -0.10 3.82 -2.02
CA SER A 170 -1.36 3.07 -2.15
C SER A 170 -1.40 1.85 -1.22
N ILE A 171 -0.24 1.27 -0.92
CA ILE A 171 -0.09 0.10 -0.05
C ILE A 171 -0.48 0.45 1.39
N THR A 172 0.17 1.47 1.97
CA THR A 172 -0.09 1.88 3.36
C THR A 172 -1.42 2.59 3.49
N ALA A 173 -1.84 3.36 2.49
CA ALA A 173 -3.16 3.99 2.46
C ALA A 173 -4.28 2.95 2.52
N LEU A 174 -4.22 1.89 1.67
CA LEU A 174 -5.22 0.84 1.70
C LEU A 174 -5.18 0.02 2.99
N LEU A 175 -3.99 -0.33 3.48
CA LEU A 175 -3.84 -1.06 4.74
C LEU A 175 -4.49 -0.32 5.91
N SER A 176 -4.34 1.01 5.97
CA SER A 176 -4.88 1.83 7.06
C SER A 176 -6.41 1.81 7.16
N VAL A 177 -7.11 1.54 6.05
CA VAL A 177 -8.58 1.53 5.97
C VAL A 177 -9.16 0.13 5.72
N SER A 178 -8.30 -0.88 5.56
CA SER A 178 -8.74 -2.25 5.24
C SER A 178 -9.46 -2.94 6.39
N GLY A 179 -9.22 -2.52 7.65
CA GLY A 179 -9.71 -3.23 8.83
C GLY A 179 -9.08 -4.63 9.00
N CYS A 180 -8.01 -4.92 8.27
CA CYS A 180 -7.30 -6.18 8.39
C CYS A 180 -6.49 -6.21 9.69
N VAL A 181 -6.89 -7.05 10.64
CA VAL A 181 -6.12 -7.28 11.87
C VAL A 181 -4.88 -8.10 11.55
N GLN A 182 -3.71 -7.59 11.90
CA GLN A 182 -2.42 -8.14 11.50
C GLN A 182 -1.56 -8.48 12.72
N ASP A 183 -1.77 -9.63 13.33
CA ASP A 183 -0.93 -10.08 14.44
C ASP A 183 0.49 -10.50 13.99
N SER A 184 0.64 -10.90 12.72
CA SER A 184 1.89 -11.42 12.14
C SER A 184 2.48 -10.51 11.04
N GLY A 185 2.00 -9.26 10.91
CA GLY A 185 2.40 -8.35 9.84
C GLY A 185 1.76 -8.70 8.50
N PHE A 186 2.31 -8.14 7.42
CA PHE A 186 1.80 -8.36 6.06
C PHE A 186 2.94 -8.67 5.08
N VAL A 187 2.58 -9.25 3.93
CA VAL A 187 3.48 -9.49 2.80
C VAL A 187 3.09 -8.57 1.66
N PHE A 188 4.03 -7.80 1.14
CA PHE A 188 3.84 -7.08 -0.11
C PHE A 188 4.25 -8.00 -1.28
N VAL A 189 3.30 -8.28 -2.16
CA VAL A 189 3.47 -9.22 -3.29
C VAL A 189 3.82 -8.49 -4.58
N GLY A 190 3.43 -7.22 -4.71
CA GLY A 190 3.57 -6.45 -5.95
C GLY A 190 2.52 -6.83 -7.00
N PHE A 191 2.88 -6.77 -8.28
CA PHE A 191 2.00 -7.20 -9.38
C PHE A 191 2.09 -8.71 -9.60
N LEU A 192 0.93 -9.34 -9.77
CA LEU A 192 0.89 -10.77 -10.08
C LEU A 192 1.29 -11.06 -11.55
N PRO A 193 1.73 -12.28 -11.87
CA PRO A 193 2.11 -12.66 -13.22
C PRO A 193 1.02 -12.40 -14.26
N ALA A 194 1.42 -11.95 -15.45
CA ALA A 194 0.48 -11.72 -16.55
C ALA A 194 -0.11 -13.02 -17.11
N LYS A 195 0.68 -14.10 -17.12
CA LYS A 195 0.23 -15.43 -17.58
C LYS A 195 -0.70 -16.07 -16.57
N ALA A 196 -1.87 -16.49 -17.01
CA ALA A 196 -2.92 -17.03 -16.16
C ALA A 196 -2.48 -18.26 -15.34
N THR A 197 -1.69 -19.15 -15.92
CA THR A 197 -1.19 -20.36 -15.22
C THR A 197 -0.24 -20.03 -14.08
N GLU A 198 0.69 -19.10 -14.30
CA GLU A 198 1.63 -18.62 -13.29
C GLU A 198 0.87 -17.84 -12.19
N ARG A 199 -0.07 -16.97 -12.56
CA ARG A 199 -0.91 -16.22 -11.64
C ARG A 199 -1.76 -17.13 -10.75
N LEU A 200 -2.42 -18.15 -11.31
CA LEU A 200 -3.17 -19.14 -10.53
C LEU A 200 -2.28 -19.93 -9.57
N SER A 201 -1.06 -20.30 -9.99
CA SER A 201 -0.08 -20.96 -9.13
C SER A 201 0.28 -20.08 -7.94
N GLN A 202 0.56 -18.80 -8.18
CA GLN A 202 0.88 -17.84 -7.11
C GLN A 202 -0.33 -17.57 -6.21
N LEU A 203 -1.54 -17.45 -6.75
CA LEU A 203 -2.77 -17.26 -5.95
C LEU A 203 -3.04 -18.46 -5.02
N ARG A 204 -2.73 -19.69 -5.44
CA ARG A 204 -2.81 -20.87 -4.55
C ARG A 204 -1.80 -20.79 -3.40
N GLN A 205 -0.58 -20.30 -3.65
CA GLN A 205 0.40 -20.06 -2.60
C GLN A 205 -0.08 -18.96 -1.66
N MET A 206 -0.62 -17.88 -2.22
CA MET A 206 -1.21 -16.77 -1.46
C MET A 206 -2.40 -17.24 -0.60
N ALA A 207 -3.23 -18.13 -1.11
CA ALA A 207 -4.35 -18.70 -0.36
C ALA A 207 -3.89 -19.50 0.87
N ALA A 208 -2.71 -20.10 0.82
CA ALA A 208 -2.11 -20.86 1.92
C ALA A 208 -1.28 -20.02 2.89
N GLU A 209 -0.85 -18.81 2.50
CA GLU A 209 -0.07 -17.90 3.36
C GLU A 209 -0.98 -17.29 4.43
N PRO A 210 -0.71 -17.48 5.74
CA PRO A 210 -1.59 -17.01 6.81
C PRO A 210 -1.59 -15.49 7.00
N ARG A 211 -0.50 -14.80 6.65
CA ARG A 211 -0.40 -13.34 6.80
C ARG A 211 -1.25 -12.60 5.79
N ALA A 212 -1.58 -11.36 6.09
CA ALA A 212 -2.18 -10.45 5.13
C ALA A 212 -1.25 -10.22 3.94
N GLN A 213 -1.81 -10.06 2.75
CA GLN A 213 -1.04 -9.87 1.53
C GLN A 213 -1.55 -8.66 0.77
N VAL A 214 -0.63 -7.76 0.41
CA VAL A 214 -0.94 -6.55 -0.36
C VAL A 214 -0.37 -6.71 -1.76
N PHE A 215 -1.18 -6.45 -2.76
CA PHE A 215 -0.78 -6.54 -4.16
C PHE A 215 -1.47 -5.47 -5.00
N LEU A 216 -0.95 -5.22 -6.18
CA LEU A 216 -1.41 -4.19 -7.10
C LEU A 216 -1.90 -4.82 -8.39
N GLU A 217 -2.86 -4.16 -9.08
CA GLU A 217 -3.29 -4.62 -10.38
C GLU A 217 -3.70 -3.47 -11.30
N ALA A 218 -3.42 -3.65 -12.57
CA ALA A 218 -3.77 -2.70 -13.63
C ALA A 218 -5.22 -2.90 -14.11
N PRO A 219 -5.92 -1.85 -14.54
CA PRO A 219 -7.34 -1.93 -14.90
C PRO A 219 -7.63 -2.93 -16.02
N HIS A 220 -6.76 -3.04 -17.01
CA HIS A 220 -6.94 -3.98 -18.12
C HIS A 220 -6.80 -5.46 -17.73
N ARG A 221 -6.33 -5.77 -16.51
CA ARG A 221 -6.13 -7.12 -15.98
C ARG A 221 -7.10 -7.48 -14.85
N ILE A 222 -7.77 -6.47 -14.27
CA ILE A 222 -8.57 -6.65 -13.04
C ILE A 222 -9.69 -7.67 -13.17
N GLU A 223 -10.37 -7.74 -14.32
CA GLU A 223 -11.46 -8.72 -14.53
C GLU A 223 -10.95 -10.16 -14.56
N SER A 224 -9.79 -10.40 -15.17
CA SER A 224 -9.19 -11.73 -15.20
C SER A 224 -8.68 -12.14 -13.81
N LEU A 225 -8.06 -11.19 -13.08
CA LEU A 225 -7.64 -11.42 -11.71
C LEU A 225 -8.83 -11.72 -10.79
N ALA A 226 -9.93 -10.99 -10.92
CA ALA A 226 -11.10 -11.21 -10.08
C ALA A 226 -11.73 -12.61 -10.25
N LYS A 227 -11.66 -13.18 -11.46
CA LYS A 227 -12.07 -14.58 -11.69
C LYS A 227 -11.12 -15.55 -11.01
N ASP A 228 -9.81 -15.31 -11.11
CA ASP A 228 -8.79 -16.20 -10.58
C ASP A 228 -8.74 -16.16 -9.04
N LEU A 229 -9.08 -15.02 -8.42
CA LEU A 229 -9.15 -14.85 -6.96
C LEU A 229 -10.23 -15.71 -6.29
N ALA A 230 -11.17 -16.28 -7.05
CA ALA A 230 -12.13 -17.23 -6.51
C ALA A 230 -11.45 -18.45 -5.85
N VAL A 231 -10.18 -18.76 -6.17
CA VAL A 231 -9.41 -19.81 -5.51
C VAL A 231 -9.17 -19.52 -4.00
N CYS A 232 -9.25 -18.26 -3.59
CA CYS A 232 -9.13 -17.85 -2.18
C CYS A 232 -10.44 -17.99 -1.39
N ASN A 233 -11.51 -18.46 -2.02
CA ASN A 233 -12.82 -18.73 -1.42
C ASN A 233 -13.38 -17.55 -0.60
N ASP A 234 -13.81 -17.81 0.65
CA ASP A 234 -14.41 -16.83 1.55
C ASP A 234 -13.39 -15.92 2.26
N ARG A 235 -12.10 -16.06 1.97
CA ARG A 235 -11.07 -15.18 2.53
C ARG A 235 -11.39 -13.74 2.15
N LEU A 236 -11.38 -12.84 3.14
CA LEU A 236 -11.72 -11.44 2.91
C LEU A 236 -10.70 -10.75 2.02
N LEU A 237 -11.19 -9.98 1.09
CA LEU A 237 -10.43 -9.12 0.18
C LEU A 237 -10.91 -7.69 0.34
N THR A 238 -10.02 -6.77 0.72
CA THR A 238 -10.29 -5.35 0.61
C THR A 238 -9.73 -4.82 -0.69
N ILE A 239 -10.55 -4.13 -1.43
CA ILE A 239 -10.26 -3.51 -2.72
C ILE A 239 -10.19 -2.01 -2.50
N GLY A 240 -9.05 -1.38 -2.82
CA GLY A 240 -8.91 0.06 -2.97
C GLY A 240 -8.80 0.40 -4.45
N ARG A 241 -9.78 1.13 -4.95
CA ARG A 241 -9.84 1.59 -6.33
C ARG A 241 -9.71 3.09 -6.35
N GLU A 242 -8.86 3.64 -7.24
CA GLU A 242 -8.69 5.09 -7.44
C GLU A 242 -8.42 5.85 -6.11
N LEU A 243 -7.59 5.25 -5.22
CA LEU A 243 -7.26 5.83 -3.91
C LEU A 243 -6.78 7.27 -4.03
N THR A 244 -7.28 8.14 -3.16
CA THR A 244 -7.06 9.60 -3.09
C THR A 244 -7.64 10.41 -4.24
N LYS A 245 -8.20 9.76 -5.29
CA LYS A 245 -8.78 10.43 -6.46
C LYS A 245 -10.28 10.70 -6.25
N GLN A 246 -10.87 11.46 -7.18
CA GLN A 246 -12.29 11.86 -7.11
C GLN A 246 -13.28 10.66 -7.03
N PHE A 247 -12.93 9.52 -7.62
CA PHE A 247 -13.77 8.33 -7.67
C PHE A 247 -13.19 7.19 -6.81
N GLU A 248 -12.61 7.58 -5.67
CA GLU A 248 -12.10 6.63 -4.68
C GLU A 248 -13.23 5.71 -4.21
N GLU A 249 -12.95 4.41 -4.21
CA GLU A 249 -13.86 3.39 -3.68
C GLU A 249 -13.05 2.35 -2.90
N VAL A 250 -13.46 2.10 -1.65
CA VAL A 250 -12.92 1.04 -0.82
C VAL A 250 -14.04 0.07 -0.47
N ALA A 251 -13.86 -1.21 -0.75
CA ALA A 251 -14.83 -2.25 -0.46
C ALA A 251 -14.14 -3.49 0.12
N THR A 252 -14.76 -4.14 1.10
CA THR A 252 -14.31 -5.42 1.68
C THR A 252 -15.37 -6.48 1.48
N LEU A 253 -14.99 -7.60 0.86
CA LEU A 253 -15.90 -8.70 0.52
C LEU A 253 -15.12 -10.03 0.43
N PRO A 254 -15.80 -11.20 0.42
CA PRO A 254 -15.13 -12.46 0.12
C PRO A 254 -14.48 -12.46 -1.26
N ALA A 255 -13.29 -13.02 -1.39
CA ALA A 255 -12.52 -13.03 -2.64
C ALA A 255 -13.29 -13.66 -3.80
N LEU A 256 -14.08 -14.70 -3.54
CA LEU A 256 -14.95 -15.34 -4.53
C LEU A 256 -16.02 -14.40 -5.10
N SER A 257 -16.42 -13.37 -4.37
CA SER A 257 -17.46 -12.40 -4.76
C SER A 257 -16.90 -11.23 -5.58
N PHE A 258 -15.59 -11.11 -5.71
CA PHE A 258 -14.94 -9.93 -6.34
C PHE A 258 -15.36 -9.76 -7.81
N HIS A 259 -15.46 -10.85 -8.59
CA HIS A 259 -15.88 -10.76 -9.98
C HIS A 259 -17.34 -10.26 -10.12
N ALA A 260 -18.25 -10.72 -9.26
CA ALA A 260 -19.63 -10.25 -9.24
C ALA A 260 -19.71 -8.75 -8.85
N TRP A 261 -18.92 -8.32 -7.86
CA TRP A 261 -18.83 -6.93 -7.45
C TRP A 261 -18.33 -6.01 -8.57
N LEU A 262 -17.32 -6.44 -9.36
CA LEU A 262 -16.86 -5.69 -10.53
C LEU A 262 -17.96 -5.56 -11.61
N LYS A 263 -18.74 -6.64 -11.83
CA LYS A 263 -19.78 -6.64 -12.86
C LYS A 263 -21.04 -5.86 -12.48
N ALA A 264 -21.23 -5.58 -11.19
CA ALA A 264 -22.36 -4.80 -10.72
C ALA A 264 -22.32 -3.32 -11.16
N ASP A 265 -21.12 -2.78 -11.49
CA ASP A 265 -20.95 -1.44 -12.01
C ASP A 265 -19.80 -1.41 -13.03
N ALA A 266 -20.08 -0.96 -14.26
CA ALA A 266 -19.10 -0.87 -15.35
C ALA A 266 -17.93 0.09 -15.03
N GLN A 267 -18.09 1.03 -14.11
CA GLN A 267 -17.01 1.94 -13.70
C GLN A 267 -15.98 1.24 -12.81
N ARG A 268 -16.37 0.17 -12.10
CA ARG A 268 -15.50 -0.57 -11.19
C ARG A 268 -14.36 -1.32 -11.88
N SER A 269 -14.43 -1.55 -13.18
CA SER A 269 -13.33 -2.14 -13.96
C SER A 269 -12.27 -1.11 -14.41
N LYS A 270 -12.48 0.18 -14.14
CA LYS A 270 -11.59 1.28 -14.53
C LYS A 270 -10.79 1.79 -13.35
N GLY A 271 -9.63 2.40 -13.66
CA GLY A 271 -8.77 3.01 -12.65
C GLY A 271 -7.72 2.05 -12.09
N GLU A 272 -6.95 2.50 -11.11
CA GLU A 272 -5.86 1.77 -10.48
C GLU A 272 -6.34 1.03 -9.23
N PHE A 273 -5.78 -0.15 -9.00
CA PHE A 273 -6.20 -1.03 -7.91
C PHE A 273 -5.04 -1.38 -6.99
N ALA A 274 -5.27 -1.21 -5.69
CA ALA A 274 -4.53 -1.86 -4.64
C ALA A 274 -5.47 -2.85 -3.93
N LEU A 275 -4.98 -4.01 -3.54
CA LEU A 275 -5.77 -5.08 -2.94
C LEU A 275 -5.10 -5.61 -1.68
N VAL A 276 -5.89 -5.90 -0.66
CA VAL A 276 -5.45 -6.57 0.57
C VAL A 276 -6.23 -7.87 0.73
N LEU A 277 -5.55 -9.00 0.53
CA LEU A 277 -6.07 -10.30 0.95
C LEU A 277 -5.80 -10.43 2.44
N HIS A 278 -6.85 -10.47 3.27
CA HIS A 278 -6.74 -10.45 4.73
C HIS A 278 -5.97 -11.64 5.28
N ALA A 279 -5.43 -11.51 6.50
CA ALA A 279 -4.84 -12.63 7.20
C ALA A 279 -5.87 -13.74 7.44
N LEU A 280 -5.42 -14.99 7.46
CA LEU A 280 -6.26 -16.09 7.90
C LEU A 280 -6.49 -15.96 9.41
N PRO A 281 -7.68 -16.32 9.91
CA PRO A 281 -7.94 -16.34 11.34
C PRO A 281 -6.95 -17.27 12.06
N ALA A 282 -6.21 -16.74 13.01
CA ALA A 282 -5.13 -17.49 13.69
C ALA A 282 -5.60 -18.73 14.47
N GLN A 283 -6.88 -18.80 14.83
CA GLN A 283 -7.45 -19.91 15.62
C GLN A 283 -7.90 -21.10 14.81
N THR A 284 -8.39 -20.90 13.59
CA THR A 284 -8.89 -22.01 12.74
C THR A 284 -7.76 -22.90 12.27
N ASP A 285 -6.64 -22.33 11.88
CA ASP A 285 -5.52 -23.09 11.27
C ASP A 285 -4.83 -24.00 12.29
N ARG A 286 -4.61 -23.52 13.53
CA ARG A 286 -3.97 -24.33 14.58
C ARG A 286 -4.84 -25.50 15.02
N MET A 287 -6.15 -25.31 15.14
CA MET A 287 -7.05 -26.37 15.56
C MET A 287 -7.27 -27.40 14.46
N GLU A 288 -7.42 -26.97 13.20
CA GLU A 288 -7.54 -27.90 12.05
C GLU A 288 -6.24 -28.69 11.84
N GLN A 289 -5.10 -28.06 11.95
CA GLN A 289 -3.80 -28.76 11.90
C GLN A 289 -3.65 -29.72 13.09
N ALA A 290 -4.01 -29.29 14.29
CA ALA A 290 -3.98 -30.11 15.48
C ALA A 290 -4.93 -31.31 15.37
N GLU A 291 -6.12 -31.12 14.78
CA GLU A 291 -7.09 -32.17 14.51
C GLU A 291 -6.55 -33.20 13.53
N ARG A 292 -5.97 -32.77 12.41
CA ARG A 292 -5.32 -33.66 11.42
C ARG A 292 -4.19 -34.48 12.05
N VAL A 293 -3.33 -33.81 12.83
CA VAL A 293 -2.24 -34.49 13.55
C VAL A 293 -2.80 -35.48 14.58
N LEU A 294 -3.85 -35.08 15.31
CA LEU A 294 -4.51 -35.94 16.28
C LEU A 294 -5.11 -37.19 15.60
N ASP A 295 -5.79 -37.04 14.47
CA ASP A 295 -6.36 -38.16 13.71
C ASP A 295 -5.33 -39.18 13.27
N LEU A 296 -4.18 -38.69 12.77
CA LEU A 296 -3.07 -39.56 12.40
C LEU A 296 -2.48 -40.30 13.60
N LEU A 297 -2.36 -39.64 14.73
CA LEU A 297 -1.79 -40.25 15.95
C LEU A 297 -2.76 -41.20 16.65
N LEU A 298 -4.08 -40.94 16.58
CA LEU A 298 -5.11 -41.81 17.19
C LEU A 298 -5.22 -43.18 16.50
N SER A 299 -4.79 -43.29 15.24
CA SER A 299 -4.76 -44.59 14.54
C SER A 299 -3.69 -45.54 15.10
N GLU A 300 -2.62 -44.99 15.66
CA GLU A 300 -1.42 -45.75 16.06
C GLU A 300 -1.17 -45.74 17.58
N LEU A 301 -1.70 -44.76 18.32
CA LEU A 301 -1.32 -44.50 19.70
C LEU A 301 -2.54 -44.43 20.64
N PRO A 302 -2.36 -44.71 21.94
CA PRO A 302 -3.37 -44.46 22.95
C PRO A 302 -3.72 -42.98 23.06
N VAL A 303 -5.00 -42.67 23.35
CA VAL A 303 -5.58 -41.31 23.39
C VAL A 303 -4.69 -40.31 24.14
N LYS A 304 -4.23 -40.65 25.36
CA LYS A 304 -3.41 -39.74 26.21
C LYS A 304 -2.08 -39.36 25.51
N THR A 305 -1.45 -40.34 24.83
CA THR A 305 -0.19 -40.14 24.14
C THR A 305 -0.39 -39.36 22.83
N ALA A 306 -1.43 -39.69 22.07
CA ALA A 306 -1.81 -38.98 20.84
C ALA A 306 -2.10 -37.51 21.11
N VAL A 307 -2.92 -37.20 22.13
CA VAL A 307 -3.24 -35.84 22.54
C VAL A 307 -1.99 -35.05 22.98
N LYS A 308 -1.11 -35.69 23.76
CA LYS A 308 0.13 -35.03 24.18
C LYS A 308 0.98 -34.64 22.97
N LEU A 309 1.23 -35.59 22.08
CA LEU A 309 2.06 -35.36 20.88
C LEU A 309 1.40 -34.34 19.92
N ALA A 310 0.09 -34.45 19.70
CA ALA A 310 -0.63 -33.51 18.86
C ALA A 310 -0.53 -32.08 19.43
N ALA A 311 -0.66 -31.89 20.73
CA ALA A 311 -0.50 -30.61 21.39
C ALA A 311 0.94 -30.05 21.29
N ASP A 312 1.94 -30.93 21.50
CA ASP A 312 3.36 -30.56 21.46
C ASP A 312 3.78 -30.18 20.00
N ILE A 313 3.20 -30.82 18.97
CA ILE A 313 3.48 -30.56 17.54
C ILE A 313 2.75 -29.30 17.05
N SER A 314 1.45 -29.16 17.38
CA SER A 314 0.60 -28.09 16.83
C SER A 314 0.56 -26.80 17.68
N GLY A 315 0.97 -26.88 18.96
CA GLY A 315 0.83 -25.81 19.93
C GLY A 315 -0.64 -25.53 20.34
N ALA A 316 -1.57 -26.44 20.01
CA ALA A 316 -2.96 -26.32 20.39
C ALA A 316 -3.19 -26.73 21.87
N PRO A 317 -4.23 -26.16 22.54
CA PRO A 317 -4.51 -26.49 23.95
C PRO A 317 -4.84 -27.97 24.15
N ARG A 318 -4.13 -28.64 25.04
CA ARG A 318 -4.31 -30.09 25.35
C ARG A 318 -5.75 -30.44 25.73
N ASN A 319 -6.44 -29.57 26.50
CA ASN A 319 -7.81 -29.82 26.93
C ASN A 319 -8.79 -29.84 25.74
N ALA A 320 -8.61 -28.97 24.77
CA ALA A 320 -9.44 -28.93 23.56
C ALA A 320 -9.22 -30.20 22.70
N LEU A 321 -7.96 -30.60 22.53
CA LEU A 321 -7.61 -31.82 21.80
C LEU A 321 -8.08 -33.09 22.51
N TYR A 322 -8.06 -33.12 23.85
CA TYR A 322 -8.55 -34.25 24.63
C TYR A 322 -10.07 -34.41 24.48
N ALA A 323 -10.82 -33.29 24.58
CA ALA A 323 -12.26 -33.31 24.32
C ALA A 323 -12.59 -33.83 22.92
N LEU A 324 -11.82 -33.37 21.90
CA LEU A 324 -11.98 -33.81 20.52
C LEU A 324 -11.63 -35.32 20.35
N ALA A 325 -10.57 -35.79 21.00
CA ALA A 325 -10.15 -37.19 20.93
C ALA A 325 -11.23 -38.15 21.53
N LEU A 326 -11.91 -37.72 22.60
CA LEU A 326 -13.00 -38.50 23.22
C LEU A 326 -14.23 -38.62 22.32
N THR A 327 -14.50 -37.60 21.47
CA THR A 327 -15.61 -37.70 20.53
C THR A 327 -15.29 -38.62 19.36
N LYS A 328 -14.00 -38.78 19.00
CA LYS A 328 -13.57 -39.61 17.87
C LYS A 328 -13.27 -41.07 18.28
N LYS A 329 -12.77 -41.30 19.46
CA LYS A 329 -12.48 -42.63 20.01
C LYS A 329 -12.86 -42.64 21.51
N PRO A 330 -14.10 -43.02 21.82
CA PRO A 330 -14.54 -43.13 23.21
C PRO A 330 -13.59 -44.08 24.00
N ASP A 331 -13.12 -43.63 25.16
CA ASP A 331 -12.19 -44.40 26.00
C ASP A 331 -12.88 -45.71 26.44
N PRO A 332 -12.35 -46.89 26.12
CA PRO A 332 -12.95 -48.15 26.53
C PRO A 332 -12.98 -48.35 28.05
N ASP A 333 -12.21 -47.56 28.84
CA ASP A 333 -12.11 -47.64 30.30
C ASP A 333 -13.10 -46.72 31.06
N SER A 334 -14.07 -46.07 30.34
CA SER A 334 -15.06 -45.17 30.94
C SER A 334 -16.44 -45.80 31.18
N GLN A 335 -16.52 -47.15 31.38
CA GLN A 335 -17.71 -47.86 31.83
C GLN A 335 -17.58 -48.31 33.27
#